data_52d779e7e62ccf2db3e614b15dd1b25e
#
_entry.id   52d779e7e62ccf2db3e614b15dd1b25e
#
_cell.length_a   1.000
_cell.length_b   1.000
_cell.length_c   1.000
_cell.angle_alpha   90.00
_cell.angle_beta   90.00
_cell.angle_gamma   90.00
#
_symmetry.space_group_name_H-M   'P 1'
#
loop_
_entity.id
_entity.type
_entity.pdbx_description
1 polymer ?
#
loop_
_entity_poly.entity_id
_entity_poly.type
_entity_poly.pdbx_seq_one_letter_code
_entity_poly.pdbx_strand_id
1 'polypeptide(L)'
;MILNVLIISIVFSTIIYPQGELVDKCGYTYGDQPNHSLARTANWGYGYDSLLVDLDRWAESQFVSIDSLGASVQNRAIWELTIADNPQSSSNHRVYIHARTHPGEEESFWVTNEIINFLISDTPLAVFIRNNCIFHIIPMYNPDGVELGYSRENANGVDIESGWDDIP
;
A
#
# COMPACT_ATOMS: atom_id res chain seq x y z
N MET A 1 22.78 -18.63 7.35
CA MET A 1 22.00 -18.20 6.19
C MET A 1 21.47 -16.82 6.54
N ILE A 2 22.08 -15.76 5.99
CA ILE A 2 21.74 -14.36 6.34
C ILE A 2 20.53 -14.00 5.49
N LEU A 3 19.39 -13.74 6.14
CA LEU A 3 18.18 -13.25 5.50
C LEU A 3 18.41 -11.75 5.19
N ASN A 4 18.71 -11.44 3.92
CA ASN A 4 18.76 -10.05 3.48
C ASN A 4 17.32 -9.57 3.27
N VAL A 5 16.76 -8.92 4.28
CA VAL A 5 15.49 -8.18 4.16
C VAL A 5 15.85 -6.75 3.80
N LEU A 6 15.48 -6.31 2.61
CA LEU A 6 15.57 -4.90 2.22
C LEU A 6 14.26 -4.21 2.66
N ILE A 7 14.33 -3.41 3.71
CA ILE A 7 13.22 -2.56 4.14
C ILE A 7 13.37 -1.23 3.41
N ILE A 8 12.45 -0.94 2.50
CA ILE A 8 12.36 0.37 1.85
C ILE A 8 11.27 1.17 2.56
N SER A 9 11.70 2.03 3.48
CA SER A 9 10.83 3.07 4.05
C SER A 9 10.89 4.29 3.14
N ILE A 10 9.77 4.59 2.46
CA ILE A 10 9.68 5.79 1.63
C ILE A 10 9.13 6.91 2.52
N VAL A 11 10.02 7.77 3.02
CA VAL A 11 9.65 8.99 3.75
C VAL A 11 9.53 10.13 2.74
N PHE A 12 8.32 10.64 2.55
CA PHE A 12 8.10 11.83 1.74
C PHE A 12 8.03 13.08 2.64
N SER A 13 8.97 14.00 2.43
CA SER A 13 8.83 15.36 2.91
C SER A 13 7.78 16.09 2.05
N THR A 14 6.85 16.78 2.69
CA THR A 14 5.79 17.56 2.05
C THR A 14 6.37 18.61 1.10
N ILE A 15 6.18 18.41 -0.20
CA ILE A 15 6.37 19.45 -1.21
C ILE A 15 5.00 20.06 -1.48
N ILE A 16 4.83 21.33 -1.11
CA ILE A 16 3.62 22.09 -1.44
C ILE A 16 3.71 22.50 -2.90
N TYR A 17 2.86 21.93 -3.76
CA TYR A 17 2.72 22.36 -5.15
C TYR A 17 1.63 23.42 -5.27
N PRO A 18 1.84 24.48 -6.09
CA PRO A 18 0.77 25.42 -6.40
C PRO A 18 -0.32 24.74 -7.23
N GLN A 19 -1.57 25.09 -6.95
CA GLN A 19 -2.78 24.58 -7.61
C GLN A 19 -2.73 24.87 -9.12
N GLY A 20 -2.36 23.88 -9.91
CA GLY A 20 -2.47 23.85 -11.35
C GLY A 20 -2.74 22.41 -11.78
N GLU A 21 -3.61 22.19 -12.76
CA GLU A 21 -3.89 20.85 -13.29
C GLU A 21 -2.58 20.17 -13.67
N LEU A 22 -2.18 19.14 -12.91
CA LEU A 22 -1.04 18.32 -13.22
C LEU A 22 -1.45 17.32 -14.29
N VAL A 23 -1.07 17.61 -15.52
CA VAL A 23 -1.09 16.64 -16.62
C VAL A 23 0.27 15.95 -16.59
N ASP A 24 0.29 14.64 -16.40
CA ASP A 24 1.52 13.88 -16.49
C ASP A 24 2.05 13.82 -17.94
N LYS A 25 3.28 13.36 -18.13
CA LYS A 25 3.91 13.22 -19.45
C LYS A 25 3.21 12.19 -20.35
N CYS A 26 2.24 11.45 -19.82
CA CYS A 26 1.42 10.46 -20.51
C CYS A 26 0.02 10.97 -20.84
N GLY A 27 -0.32 12.23 -20.51
CA GLY A 27 -1.59 12.86 -20.84
C GLY A 27 -2.74 12.50 -19.87
N TYR A 28 -2.45 11.93 -18.71
CA TYR A 28 -3.45 11.69 -17.68
C TYR A 28 -3.63 12.95 -16.83
N THR A 29 -4.83 13.50 -16.82
CA THR A 29 -5.25 14.47 -15.82
C THR A 29 -5.57 13.73 -14.52
N TYR A 30 -4.98 14.15 -13.39
CA TYR A 30 -5.23 13.59 -12.06
C TYR A 30 -6.70 13.77 -11.59
N GLY A 31 -7.61 14.12 -12.46
CA GLY A 31 -9.05 14.24 -12.22
C GLY A 31 -9.90 13.14 -12.85
N ASP A 32 -9.34 12.36 -13.78
CA ASP A 32 -10.09 11.36 -14.58
C ASP A 32 -9.81 9.93 -14.13
N GLN A 33 -9.63 9.68 -12.82
CA GLN A 33 -9.65 8.32 -12.31
C GLN A 33 -11.06 7.74 -12.56
N PRO A 34 -11.16 6.55 -13.18
CA PRO A 34 -12.47 5.96 -13.45
C PRO A 34 -13.20 5.72 -12.13
N ASN A 35 -14.21 6.56 -11.88
CA ASN A 35 -15.26 6.40 -10.87
C ASN A 35 -14.83 5.87 -9.48
N HIS A 36 -13.88 6.52 -8.82
CA HIS A 36 -13.75 6.42 -7.36
C HIS A 36 -14.83 7.27 -6.66
N SER A 37 -16.08 7.14 -7.12
CA SER A 37 -17.26 7.72 -6.46
C SER A 37 -17.73 6.83 -5.30
N LEU A 38 -16.82 6.06 -4.69
CA LEU A 38 -17.11 5.37 -3.46
C LEU A 38 -16.99 6.38 -2.32
N ALA A 39 -18.02 6.43 -1.51
CA ALA A 39 -18.25 7.37 -0.45
C ALA A 39 -16.94 7.85 0.19
N ARG A 40 -16.64 9.14 0.03
CA ARG A 40 -15.63 9.82 0.84
C ARG A 40 -16.06 9.67 2.29
N THR A 41 -15.58 8.62 2.92
CA THR A 41 -15.67 8.48 4.34
C THR A 41 -14.51 9.27 4.92
N ALA A 42 -14.84 10.31 5.65
CA ALA A 42 -13.91 11.14 6.42
C ALA A 42 -12.72 11.75 5.61
N ASN A 43 -11.82 12.36 6.24
CA ASN A 43 -10.94 13.44 5.86
C ASN A 43 -9.82 13.14 4.83
N TRP A 44 -9.61 11.91 4.36
CA TRP A 44 -8.41 11.52 3.60
C TRP A 44 -8.65 10.93 2.20
N GLY A 45 -9.78 11.13 1.60
CA GLY A 45 -10.05 10.77 0.19
C GLY A 45 -10.12 9.26 -0.11
N TYR A 46 -9.06 8.50 0.17
CA TYR A 46 -9.00 7.04 -0.02
C TYR A 46 -9.20 6.32 1.31
N GLY A 47 -10.37 5.73 1.51
CA GLY A 47 -10.75 5.02 2.72
C GLY A 47 -10.66 3.50 2.60
N TYR A 48 -11.05 2.82 3.69
CA TYR A 48 -10.98 1.35 3.79
C TYR A 48 -11.89 0.66 2.78
N ASP A 49 -13.10 1.20 2.51
CA ASP A 49 -14.02 0.65 1.51
C ASP A 49 -13.42 0.69 0.09
N SER A 50 -12.66 1.74 -0.24
CA SER A 50 -11.94 1.85 -1.50
C SER A 50 -10.84 0.77 -1.60
N LEU A 51 -10.14 0.51 -0.50
CA LEU A 51 -9.16 -0.57 -0.44
C LEU A 51 -9.81 -1.93 -0.74
N LEU A 52 -10.98 -2.23 -0.18
CA LEU A 52 -11.66 -3.51 -0.42
C LEU A 52 -11.98 -3.72 -1.91
N VAL A 53 -12.38 -2.65 -2.61
CA VAL A 53 -12.60 -2.70 -4.07
C VAL A 53 -11.31 -2.96 -4.84
N ASP A 54 -10.21 -2.31 -4.43
CA ASP A 54 -8.92 -2.53 -5.09
C ASP A 54 -8.36 -3.93 -4.79
N LEU A 55 -8.59 -4.48 -3.60
CA LEU A 55 -8.24 -5.87 -3.29
C LEU A 55 -8.94 -6.86 -4.24
N ASP A 56 -10.25 -6.69 -4.47
CA ASP A 56 -10.99 -7.52 -5.42
C ASP A 56 -10.40 -7.41 -6.84
N ARG A 57 -10.06 -6.21 -7.28
CA ARG A 57 -9.44 -5.96 -8.58
C ARG A 57 -8.05 -6.61 -8.70
N TRP A 58 -7.20 -6.50 -7.67
CA TRP A 58 -5.87 -7.11 -7.69
C TRP A 58 -5.93 -8.63 -7.61
N ALA A 59 -6.95 -9.19 -6.91
CA ALA A 59 -7.16 -10.63 -6.81
C ALA A 59 -7.47 -11.32 -8.16
N GLU A 60 -7.87 -10.55 -9.19
CA GLU A 60 -8.05 -11.09 -10.54
C GLU A 60 -6.72 -11.53 -11.18
N SER A 61 -5.59 -11.03 -10.69
CA SER A 61 -4.28 -11.41 -11.19
C SER A 61 -3.81 -12.75 -10.62
N GLN A 62 -3.40 -13.65 -11.49
CA GLN A 62 -2.84 -14.96 -11.10
C GLN A 62 -1.55 -14.86 -10.27
N PHE A 63 -0.90 -13.70 -10.26
CA PHE A 63 0.35 -13.46 -9.54
C PHE A 63 0.14 -12.99 -8.10
N VAL A 64 -1.11 -12.73 -7.71
CA VAL A 64 -1.48 -12.14 -6.43
C VAL A 64 -2.20 -13.17 -5.55
N SER A 65 -1.76 -13.32 -4.32
CA SER A 65 -2.58 -13.88 -3.24
C SER A 65 -2.81 -12.82 -2.17
N ILE A 66 -3.99 -12.84 -1.58
CA ILE A 66 -4.40 -11.85 -0.56
C ILE A 66 -4.79 -12.61 0.70
N ASP A 67 -4.15 -12.24 1.81
CA ASP A 67 -4.38 -12.81 3.12
C ASP A 67 -4.57 -11.72 4.17
N SER A 68 -5.33 -12.02 5.22
CA SER A 68 -5.43 -11.13 6.38
C SER A 68 -4.34 -11.47 7.40
N LEU A 69 -3.52 -10.48 7.75
CA LEU A 69 -2.53 -10.61 8.82
C LEU A 69 -3.15 -10.56 10.23
N GLY A 70 -4.39 -10.09 10.33
CA GLY A 70 -5.10 -9.90 11.58
C GLY A 70 -6.09 -8.75 11.47
N ALA A 71 -6.50 -8.22 12.62
CA ALA A 71 -7.47 -7.15 12.71
C ALA A 71 -6.92 -5.94 13.49
N SER A 72 -7.33 -4.75 13.08
CA SER A 72 -7.11 -3.50 13.79
C SER A 72 -7.93 -3.44 15.10
N VAL A 73 -7.74 -2.38 15.88
CA VAL A 73 -8.49 -2.13 17.13
C VAL A 73 -10.00 -2.10 16.91
N GLN A 74 -10.46 -1.52 15.78
CA GLN A 74 -11.88 -1.48 15.40
C GLN A 74 -12.30 -2.66 14.52
N ASN A 75 -11.52 -3.75 14.54
CA ASN A 75 -11.83 -5.00 13.87
C ASN A 75 -11.87 -4.91 12.32
N ARG A 76 -11.10 -4.00 11.71
CA ARG A 76 -10.85 -3.99 10.27
C ARG A 76 -9.70 -4.94 9.97
N ALA A 77 -9.85 -5.79 8.97
CA ALA A 77 -8.76 -6.66 8.55
C ALA A 77 -7.57 -5.84 8.02
N ILE A 78 -6.36 -6.24 8.39
CA ILE A 78 -5.11 -5.73 7.82
C ILE A 78 -4.68 -6.69 6.73
N TRP A 79 -4.73 -6.24 5.48
CA TRP A 79 -4.54 -7.07 4.32
C TRP A 79 -3.10 -7.05 3.84
N GLU A 80 -2.57 -8.22 3.48
CA GLU A 80 -1.31 -8.40 2.79
C GLU A 80 -1.55 -8.98 1.40
N LEU A 81 -0.88 -8.41 0.40
CA LEU A 81 -0.73 -9.01 -0.92
C LEU A 81 0.63 -9.68 -1.01
N THR A 82 0.65 -10.95 -1.40
CA THR A 82 1.88 -11.61 -1.84
C THR A 82 1.88 -11.62 -3.37
N ILE A 83 2.91 -11.02 -3.98
CA ILE A 83 3.03 -10.93 -5.45
C ILE A 83 4.32 -11.60 -5.89
N ALA A 84 4.22 -12.66 -6.71
CA ALA A 84 5.34 -13.41 -7.29
C ALA A 84 4.85 -14.37 -8.39
N ASP A 85 5.74 -14.79 -9.27
CA ASP A 85 5.48 -15.93 -10.18
C ASP A 85 5.57 -17.28 -9.42
N ASN A 86 6.45 -17.36 -8.41
CA ASN A 86 6.56 -18.52 -7.53
C ASN A 86 6.71 -18.10 -6.06
N PRO A 87 5.60 -17.95 -5.32
CA PRO A 87 5.62 -17.48 -3.93
C PRO A 87 6.28 -18.47 -2.94
N GLN A 88 6.46 -19.74 -3.33
CA GLN A 88 7.11 -20.76 -2.51
C GLN A 88 8.61 -20.88 -2.76
N SER A 89 9.19 -20.09 -3.65
CA SER A 89 10.62 -20.13 -3.93
C SER A 89 11.45 -19.75 -2.70
N SER A 90 12.36 -20.61 -2.31
CA SER A 90 13.32 -20.35 -1.22
C SER A 90 14.54 -19.53 -1.67
N SER A 91 14.75 -19.41 -2.98
CA SER A 91 15.89 -18.69 -3.58
C SER A 91 15.58 -17.25 -3.94
N ASN A 92 14.30 -16.86 -4.04
CA ASN A 92 13.89 -15.51 -4.40
C ASN A 92 14.14 -14.54 -3.25
N HIS A 93 14.44 -13.29 -3.61
CA HIS A 93 14.52 -12.19 -2.65
C HIS A 93 13.12 -11.85 -2.13
N ARG A 94 13.03 -11.54 -0.83
CA ARG A 94 11.79 -11.06 -0.23
C ARG A 94 11.84 -9.56 -0.07
N VAL A 95 10.79 -8.90 -0.54
CA VAL A 95 10.60 -7.44 -0.47
C VAL A 95 9.35 -7.17 0.34
N TYR A 96 9.47 -6.34 1.35
CA TYR A 96 8.35 -5.91 2.18
C TYR A 96 8.06 -4.44 1.94
N ILE A 97 6.81 -4.11 1.66
CA ILE A 97 6.32 -2.75 1.43
C ILE A 97 5.07 -2.55 2.27
N HIS A 98 4.95 -1.42 2.93
CA HIS A 98 3.71 -1.00 3.57
C HIS A 98 3.43 0.47 3.30
N ALA A 99 2.15 0.83 3.28
CA ALA A 99 1.66 2.18 3.10
C ALA A 99 0.66 2.54 4.18
N ARG A 100 0.38 3.83 4.35
CA ARG A 100 -0.61 4.35 5.29
C ARG A 100 -0.34 3.92 6.73
N THR A 101 0.91 3.87 7.13
CA THR A 101 1.30 3.73 8.54
C THR A 101 0.80 4.96 9.29
N HIS A 102 1.08 6.14 8.77
CA HIS A 102 0.39 7.36 9.17
C HIS A 102 -0.82 7.58 8.25
N PRO A 103 -2.02 7.64 8.81
CA PRO A 103 -3.25 7.75 8.03
C PRO A 103 -3.30 8.93 7.06
N GLY A 104 -2.70 10.07 7.45
CA GLY A 104 -2.66 11.29 6.65
C GLY A 104 -1.75 11.25 5.43
N GLU A 105 -0.91 10.23 5.30
CA GLU A 105 0.06 10.10 4.19
C GLU A 105 -0.54 9.31 3.02
N GLU A 106 -1.58 9.86 2.40
CA GLU A 106 -2.32 9.19 1.31
C GLU A 106 -1.43 8.90 0.10
N GLU A 107 -0.42 9.72 -0.16
CA GLU A 107 0.54 9.55 -1.26
C GLU A 107 1.29 8.22 -1.17
N SER A 108 1.53 7.71 0.03
CA SER A 108 2.17 6.40 0.21
C SER A 108 1.34 5.26 -0.37
N PHE A 109 0.00 5.38 -0.30
CA PHE A 109 -0.91 4.44 -0.95
C PHE A 109 -0.83 4.55 -2.48
N TRP A 110 -0.87 5.77 -3.04
CA TRP A 110 -0.85 5.94 -4.49
C TRP A 110 0.42 5.40 -5.14
N VAL A 111 1.58 5.60 -4.50
CA VAL A 111 2.85 5.00 -4.94
C VAL A 111 2.77 3.47 -4.86
N THR A 112 2.22 2.93 -3.77
CA THR A 112 2.09 1.49 -3.58
C THR A 112 1.13 0.87 -4.60
N ASN A 113 0.01 1.54 -4.91
CA ASN A 113 -0.92 1.12 -5.97
C ASN A 113 -0.22 1.00 -7.33
N GLU A 114 0.59 2.00 -7.71
CA GLU A 114 1.35 1.96 -8.96
C GLU A 114 2.41 0.84 -8.96
N ILE A 115 3.06 0.58 -7.83
CA ILE A 115 3.97 -0.57 -7.69
C ILE A 115 3.22 -1.89 -7.90
N ILE A 116 2.05 -2.06 -7.30
CA ILE A 116 1.22 -3.25 -7.47
C ILE A 116 0.81 -3.40 -8.94
N ASN A 117 0.26 -2.34 -9.55
CA ASN A 117 -0.16 -2.35 -10.96
C ASN A 117 1.00 -2.68 -11.90
N PHE A 118 2.18 -2.14 -11.65
CA PHE A 118 3.38 -2.50 -12.39
C PHE A 118 3.76 -3.97 -12.20
N LEU A 119 3.79 -4.46 -10.96
CA LEU A 119 4.19 -5.83 -10.65
C LEU A 119 3.26 -6.87 -11.26
N ILE A 120 1.96 -6.59 -11.39
CA ILE A 120 0.99 -7.52 -12.01
C ILE A 120 0.95 -7.41 -13.54
N SER A 121 1.67 -6.46 -14.14
CA SER A 121 1.71 -6.28 -15.59
C SER A 121 2.55 -7.34 -16.30
N ASP A 122 2.34 -7.45 -17.63
CA ASP A 122 3.10 -8.36 -18.50
C ASP A 122 4.35 -7.71 -19.10
N THR A 123 4.81 -6.57 -18.55
CA THR A 123 6.05 -5.97 -19.03
C THR A 123 7.24 -6.88 -18.77
N PRO A 124 8.25 -6.92 -19.66
CA PRO A 124 9.43 -7.79 -19.47
C PRO A 124 10.15 -7.56 -18.15
N LEU A 125 10.15 -6.31 -17.64
CA LEU A 125 10.77 -5.98 -16.38
C LEU A 125 9.94 -6.50 -15.19
N ALA A 126 8.61 -6.38 -15.21
CA ALA A 126 7.74 -6.91 -14.16
C ALA A 126 7.86 -8.44 -14.08
N VAL A 127 7.85 -9.11 -15.23
CA VAL A 127 8.07 -10.58 -15.33
C VAL A 127 9.43 -10.95 -14.72
N PHE A 128 10.50 -10.25 -15.09
CA PHE A 128 11.83 -10.51 -14.53
C PHE A 128 11.86 -10.34 -13.00
N ILE A 129 11.23 -9.27 -12.51
CA ILE A 129 11.19 -8.97 -11.06
C ILE A 129 10.41 -10.06 -10.30
N ARG A 130 9.19 -10.44 -10.77
CA ARG A 130 8.38 -11.49 -10.12
C ARG A 130 9.07 -12.85 -10.11
N ASN A 131 9.86 -13.17 -11.14
CA ASN A 131 10.63 -14.42 -11.18
C ASN A 131 11.77 -14.48 -10.13
N ASN A 132 12.26 -13.34 -9.68
CA ASN A 132 13.41 -13.25 -8.78
C ASN A 132 13.06 -12.73 -7.39
N CYS A 133 11.88 -12.14 -7.21
CA CYS A 133 11.45 -11.53 -5.96
C CYS A 133 10.05 -12.03 -5.57
N ILE A 134 9.82 -12.05 -4.26
CA ILE A 134 8.50 -12.23 -3.66
C ILE A 134 8.20 -10.94 -2.90
N PHE A 135 7.12 -10.27 -3.26
CA PHE A 135 6.69 -9.04 -2.60
C PHE A 135 5.62 -9.35 -1.57
N HIS A 136 5.77 -8.79 -0.39
CA HIS A 136 4.78 -8.75 0.68
C HIS A 136 4.36 -7.30 0.86
N ILE A 137 3.14 -6.96 0.48
CA ILE A 137 2.67 -5.57 0.42
C ILE A 137 1.44 -5.39 1.30
N ILE A 138 1.52 -4.44 2.24
CA ILE A 138 0.38 -4.02 3.06
C ILE A 138 -0.04 -2.62 2.60
N PRO A 139 -1.13 -2.49 1.80
CA PRO A 139 -1.50 -1.20 1.19
C PRO A 139 -2.03 -0.17 2.20
N MET A 140 -2.57 -0.64 3.34
CA MET A 140 -3.12 0.21 4.40
C MET A 140 -2.81 -0.41 5.76
N TYR A 141 -1.73 0.06 6.38
CA TYR A 141 -1.22 -0.49 7.64
C TYR A 141 -2.04 -0.04 8.86
N ASN A 142 -2.62 1.17 8.80
CA ASN A 142 -3.43 1.76 9.88
C ASN A 142 -4.85 2.10 9.38
N PRO A 143 -5.70 1.08 9.13
CA PRO A 143 -7.02 1.30 8.56
C PRO A 143 -7.96 2.09 9.49
N ASP A 144 -7.83 1.95 10.80
CA ASP A 144 -8.67 2.68 11.75
C ASP A 144 -8.34 4.17 11.78
N GLY A 145 -7.05 4.51 11.78
CA GLY A 145 -6.63 5.91 11.74
C GLY A 145 -7.09 6.59 10.47
N VAL A 146 -7.09 5.87 9.33
CA VAL A 146 -7.64 6.36 8.06
C VAL A 146 -9.13 6.68 8.19
N GLU A 147 -9.93 5.74 8.70
CA GLU A 147 -11.38 5.92 8.85
C GLU A 147 -11.76 6.97 9.92
N LEU A 148 -10.92 7.16 10.93
CA LEU A 148 -11.10 8.17 11.97
C LEU A 148 -10.58 9.56 11.55
N GLY A 149 -9.87 9.65 10.42
CA GLY A 149 -9.29 10.91 9.95
C GLY A 149 -8.12 11.40 10.81
N TYR A 150 -7.41 10.50 11.46
CA TYR A 150 -6.23 10.84 12.26
C TYR A 150 -5.03 11.13 11.36
N SER A 151 -4.12 11.97 11.82
CA SER A 151 -2.94 12.30 11.03
C SER A 151 -1.86 11.23 11.15
N ARG A 152 -1.65 10.67 12.35
CA ARG A 152 -0.57 9.71 12.63
C ARG A 152 -1.03 8.50 13.44
N GLU A 153 -1.94 8.68 14.39
CA GLU A 153 -2.28 7.71 15.42
C GLU A 153 -3.21 6.59 14.90
N ASN A 154 -3.21 5.47 15.59
CA ASN A 154 -4.22 4.44 15.48
C ASN A 154 -5.46 4.74 16.35
N ALA A 155 -6.45 3.85 16.38
CA ALA A 155 -7.67 4.03 17.18
C ALA A 155 -7.45 4.09 18.70
N ASN A 156 -6.27 3.69 19.19
CA ASN A 156 -5.87 3.82 20.58
C ASN A 156 -5.11 5.12 20.86
N GLY A 157 -4.96 6.01 19.89
CA GLY A 157 -4.20 7.25 20.04
C GLY A 157 -2.67 7.02 20.05
N VAL A 158 -2.19 5.91 19.49
CA VAL A 158 -0.77 5.56 19.45
C VAL A 158 -0.23 5.78 18.04
N ASP A 159 0.86 6.52 17.94
CA ASP A 159 1.67 6.61 16.72
C ASP A 159 2.45 5.29 16.56
N ILE A 160 2.06 4.48 15.60
CA ILE A 160 2.60 3.11 15.41
C ILE A 160 3.99 3.09 14.78
N GLU A 161 4.54 4.21 14.38
CA GLU A 161 5.94 4.37 13.98
C GLU A 161 6.88 4.73 15.13
N SER A 162 6.35 5.12 16.29
CA SER A 162 7.14 5.45 17.47
C SER A 162 7.30 4.24 18.39
N GLY A 163 8.35 4.27 19.22
CA GLY A 163 8.56 3.26 20.26
C GLY A 163 9.11 1.91 19.76
N TRP A 164 9.62 1.81 18.55
CA TRP A 164 10.19 0.56 18.01
C TRP A 164 11.49 0.14 18.72
N ASP A 165 12.13 1.06 19.44
CA ASP A 165 13.34 0.87 20.23
C ASP A 165 13.05 0.76 21.74
N ASP A 166 11.79 0.90 22.16
CA ASP A 166 11.37 0.69 23.54
C ASP A 166 11.35 -0.80 23.84
N ILE A 167 12.49 -1.30 24.31
CA ILE A 167 12.61 -2.68 24.82
C ILE A 167 12.00 -2.68 26.23
N PRO A 168 10.95 -3.48 26.50
CA PRO A 168 10.40 -3.60 27.84
C PRO A 168 11.36 -4.24 28.82
#